data_294a9ae622eeb4d0a155ed70be2085cb
#
_entry.id   294a9ae622eeb4d0a155ed70be2085cb
#
_cell.length_a   1.000
_cell.length_b   1.000
_cell.length_c   1.000
_cell.angle_alpha   90.00
_cell.angle_beta   90.00
_cell.angle_gamma   90.00
#
_symmetry.space_group_name_H-M   'P 1'
#
loop_
_entity.id
_entity.type
_entity.pdbx_description
1 polymer ?
#
loop_
_entity_poly.entity_id
_entity_poly.type
_entity_poly.pdbx_seq_one_letter_code
_entity_poly.pdbx_strand_id
1 'polypeptide(L)'
;RVTFSSRQGHVGGLKVAGQSGGIVRMEPALIGGIYPAHNEDRVLVKLDQVPKQLLQALLAVEDREFFEHFGISFKGIARALYTNLASGEVRQGGSTLTQQLVKNFYLTSERSLSRKATEAVMAVLLDLHYEKVDILEAYLNEVYLGQAGKRAVHGVGLASLYYFGVPLRELNTEQI
;
A
#
# COMPACT_ATOMS: atom_id res chain seq x y z
N ARG A 1 -9.60 22.71 -24.12
CA ARG A 1 -8.58 23.77 -24.19
C ARG A 1 -9.07 24.95 -23.36
N VAL A 2 -8.35 25.34 -22.35
CA VAL A 2 -8.68 26.47 -21.49
C VAL A 2 -7.82 27.64 -21.95
N THR A 3 -8.42 28.80 -22.18
CA THR A 3 -7.73 30.03 -22.52
C THR A 3 -7.97 31.07 -21.44
N PHE A 4 -6.90 31.68 -20.94
CA PHE A 4 -6.92 32.73 -19.94
C PHE A 4 -6.72 34.08 -20.63
N SER A 5 -7.51 35.07 -20.24
CA SER A 5 -7.19 36.48 -20.55
C SER A 5 -6.78 37.20 -19.26
N SER A 6 -5.60 37.80 -19.27
CA SER A 6 -5.10 38.59 -18.15
C SER A 6 -5.08 40.08 -18.49
N ARG A 7 -5.54 40.91 -17.57
CA ARG A 7 -5.36 42.36 -17.61
C ARG A 7 -4.86 42.84 -16.24
N GLN A 8 -3.69 43.45 -16.22
CA GLN A 8 -3.06 44.01 -14.99
C GLN A 8 -2.86 43.01 -13.83
N GLY A 9 -2.43 41.76 -14.15
CA GLY A 9 -2.16 40.77 -13.12
C GLY A 9 -3.38 40.06 -12.54
N HIS A 10 -4.58 40.43 -12.98
CA HIS A 10 -5.81 39.74 -12.59
C HIS A 10 -6.37 38.91 -13.76
N VAL A 11 -6.92 37.73 -13.45
CA VAL A 11 -7.59 36.88 -14.44
C VAL A 11 -8.91 37.55 -14.81
N GLY A 12 -8.98 38.18 -15.98
CA GLY A 12 -10.17 38.92 -16.44
C GLY A 12 -11.25 38.05 -17.08
N GLY A 13 -10.96 36.77 -17.38
CA GLY A 13 -11.93 35.85 -17.92
C GLY A 13 -11.35 34.48 -18.18
N LEU A 14 -12.20 33.46 -18.03
CA LEU A 14 -11.91 32.07 -18.30
C LEU A 14 -12.85 31.57 -19.41
N LYS A 15 -12.31 31.07 -20.51
CA LYS A 15 -13.10 30.40 -21.56
C LYS A 15 -12.69 28.93 -21.62
N VAL A 16 -13.66 28.06 -21.35
CA VAL A 16 -13.54 26.62 -21.62
C VAL A 16 -14.22 26.34 -22.94
N ALA A 17 -13.61 25.52 -23.81
CA ALA A 17 -14.08 25.25 -25.16
C ALA A 17 -15.59 24.93 -25.17
N GLY A 18 -16.42 25.88 -25.67
CA GLY A 18 -17.86 25.72 -25.89
C GLY A 18 -18.80 26.30 -24.83
N GLN A 19 -18.31 26.85 -23.69
CA GLN A 19 -19.18 27.46 -22.68
C GLN A 19 -18.62 28.78 -22.16
N SER A 20 -19.44 29.81 -22.17
CA SER A 20 -19.17 31.11 -21.55
C SER A 20 -19.91 31.21 -20.22
N GLY A 21 -19.16 31.42 -19.14
CA GLY A 21 -19.74 31.86 -17.86
C GLY A 21 -20.28 30.74 -16.97
N GLY A 22 -19.43 29.82 -16.53
CA GLY A 22 -19.74 28.85 -15.49
C GLY A 22 -18.58 28.71 -14.50
N ILE A 23 -18.86 28.22 -13.30
CA ILE A 23 -17.83 27.81 -12.35
C ILE A 23 -17.08 26.63 -12.97
N VAL A 24 -15.83 26.87 -13.40
CA VAL A 24 -14.96 25.79 -13.87
C VAL A 24 -14.44 25.08 -12.63
N ARG A 25 -14.93 23.88 -12.40
CA ARG A 25 -14.37 22.98 -11.39
C ARG A 25 -13.06 22.47 -11.94
N MET A 26 -11.94 22.99 -11.41
CA MET A 26 -10.64 22.42 -11.67
C MET A 26 -10.52 21.15 -10.84
N GLU A 27 -10.02 20.07 -11.44
CA GLU A 27 -9.63 18.90 -10.66
C GLU A 27 -8.60 19.35 -9.61
N PRO A 28 -8.73 18.91 -8.35
CA PRO A 28 -7.78 19.28 -7.31
C PRO A 28 -6.38 18.83 -7.74
N ALA A 29 -5.49 19.77 -7.98
CA ALA A 29 -4.08 19.44 -8.13
C ALA A 29 -3.58 18.89 -6.79
N LEU A 30 -2.80 17.82 -6.84
CA LEU A 30 -2.10 17.32 -5.67
C LEU A 30 -1.09 18.39 -5.23
N ILE A 31 -1.44 19.20 -4.23
CA ILE A 31 -0.63 20.34 -3.75
C ILE A 31 0.36 19.95 -2.64
N GLY A 32 0.36 18.70 -2.20
CA GLY A 32 1.32 18.18 -1.23
C GLY A 32 1.07 16.73 -0.91
N GLY A 33 2.13 16.00 -0.67
CA GLY A 33 2.14 14.71 -0.01
C GLY A 33 2.62 14.92 1.43
N ILE A 34 2.24 14.03 2.34
CA ILE A 34 2.88 13.96 3.66
C ILE A 34 4.26 13.36 3.40
N TYR A 35 5.32 14.15 3.61
CA TYR A 35 6.70 13.70 3.49
C TYR A 35 7.19 13.27 4.87
N PRO A 36 7.29 11.98 5.18
CA PRO A 36 8.08 11.52 6.30
C PRO A 36 9.56 11.86 6.05
N ALA A 37 10.38 11.87 7.09
CA ALA A 37 11.77 12.31 7.08
C ALA A 37 12.70 11.61 6.05
N HIS A 38 12.19 10.63 5.31
CA HIS A 38 12.95 9.80 4.37
C HIS A 38 12.58 9.99 2.89
N ASN A 39 11.94 11.11 2.48
CA ASN A 39 11.59 11.38 1.09
C ASN A 39 10.61 10.36 0.46
N GLU A 40 9.71 9.80 1.24
CA GLU A 40 8.72 8.83 0.81
C GLU A 40 7.35 9.49 0.71
N ASP A 41 6.77 9.50 -0.49
CA ASP A 41 5.39 9.95 -0.69
C ASP A 41 4.45 8.83 -0.26
N ARG A 42 3.36 9.16 0.45
CA ARG A 42 2.31 8.22 0.81
C ARG A 42 0.95 8.81 0.56
N VAL A 43 0.06 8.02 0.00
CA VAL A 43 -1.36 8.32 -0.11
C VAL A 43 -2.09 7.34 0.80
N LEU A 44 -2.40 7.80 2.01
CA LEU A 44 -3.05 6.96 3.02
C LEU A 44 -4.48 6.63 2.59
N VAL A 45 -4.84 5.37 2.73
CA VAL A 45 -6.17 4.84 2.45
C VAL A 45 -6.75 4.16 3.68
N LYS A 46 -8.06 4.29 3.85
CA LYS A 46 -8.84 3.54 4.82
C LYS A 46 -9.24 2.20 4.23
N LEU A 47 -9.44 1.19 5.07
CA LEU A 47 -9.78 -0.15 4.62
C LEU A 47 -11.10 -0.20 3.83
N ASP A 48 -12.06 0.66 4.16
CA ASP A 48 -13.33 0.81 3.45
C ASP A 48 -13.20 1.40 2.03
N GLN A 49 -12.08 2.05 1.74
CA GLN A 49 -11.76 2.61 0.42
C GLN A 49 -11.06 1.59 -0.49
N VAL A 50 -10.63 0.46 0.06
CA VAL A 50 -9.90 -0.59 -0.67
C VAL A 50 -10.88 -1.54 -1.37
N PRO A 51 -10.72 -1.81 -2.67
CA PRO A 51 -11.57 -2.77 -3.37
C PRO A 51 -11.52 -4.15 -2.69
N LYS A 52 -12.69 -4.74 -2.45
CA LYS A 52 -12.79 -6.06 -1.79
C LYS A 52 -12.01 -7.15 -2.52
N GLN A 53 -11.95 -7.07 -3.84
CA GLN A 53 -11.18 -8.00 -4.68
C GLN A 53 -9.69 -7.92 -4.38
N LEU A 54 -9.14 -6.70 -4.21
CA LEU A 54 -7.73 -6.51 -3.84
C LEU A 54 -7.42 -7.12 -2.47
N LEU A 55 -8.30 -6.90 -1.48
CA LEU A 55 -8.15 -7.50 -0.16
C LEU A 55 -8.18 -9.03 -0.21
N GLN A 56 -9.12 -9.59 -0.96
CA GLN A 56 -9.24 -11.04 -1.13
C GLN A 56 -8.02 -11.63 -1.84
N ALA A 57 -7.54 -10.99 -2.90
CA ALA A 57 -6.35 -11.42 -3.63
C ALA A 57 -5.10 -11.37 -2.74
N LEU A 58 -4.90 -10.26 -2.02
CA LEU A 58 -3.80 -10.08 -1.08
C LEU A 58 -3.79 -11.19 -0.02
N LEU A 59 -4.90 -11.38 0.66
CA LEU A 59 -5.03 -12.41 1.71
C LEU A 59 -4.84 -13.80 1.14
N ALA A 60 -5.38 -14.10 -0.03
CA ALA A 60 -5.25 -15.41 -0.66
C ALA A 60 -3.79 -15.75 -1.03
N VAL A 61 -3.00 -14.76 -1.41
CA VAL A 61 -1.61 -14.93 -1.84
C VAL A 61 -0.65 -14.88 -0.66
N GLU A 62 -0.77 -13.88 0.19
CA GLU A 62 0.22 -13.58 1.23
C GLU A 62 -0.09 -14.31 2.55
N ASP A 63 -1.36 -14.31 2.98
CA ASP A 63 -1.71 -14.83 4.32
C ASP A 63 -3.19 -15.25 4.41
N ARG A 64 -3.51 -16.45 3.91
CA ARG A 64 -4.89 -16.95 3.86
C ARG A 64 -5.58 -17.07 5.22
N GLU A 65 -4.79 -17.27 6.26
CA GLU A 65 -5.26 -17.48 7.63
C GLU A 65 -5.02 -16.24 8.51
N PHE A 66 -4.90 -15.07 7.89
CA PHE A 66 -4.58 -13.82 8.58
C PHE A 66 -5.47 -13.54 9.79
N PHE A 67 -6.77 -13.81 9.68
CA PHE A 67 -7.73 -13.59 10.77
C PHE A 67 -7.77 -14.72 11.81
N GLU A 68 -7.04 -15.83 11.60
CA GLU A 68 -7.10 -17.02 12.44
C GLU A 68 -5.90 -17.17 13.37
N HIS A 69 -4.77 -16.55 13.07
CA HIS A 69 -3.54 -16.67 13.85
C HIS A 69 -3.22 -15.39 14.63
N PHE A 70 -2.29 -15.49 15.59
CA PHE A 70 -1.83 -14.39 16.45
C PHE A 70 -0.44 -13.91 16.01
N GLY A 71 -0.36 -13.21 14.88
CA GLY A 71 0.87 -12.65 14.34
C GLY A 71 1.81 -13.64 13.64
N ILE A 72 1.74 -14.93 13.98
CA ILE A 72 2.52 -16.03 13.37
C ILE A 72 1.59 -17.15 12.96
N SER A 73 1.77 -17.69 11.76
CA SER A 73 1.07 -18.89 11.28
C SER A 73 2.00 -20.10 11.31
N PHE A 74 1.91 -20.94 12.36
CA PHE A 74 2.65 -22.20 12.41
C PHE A 74 2.28 -23.14 11.26
N LYS A 75 1.00 -23.16 10.89
CA LYS A 75 0.49 -23.95 9.77
C LYS A 75 1.05 -23.44 8.42
N GLY A 76 1.14 -22.10 8.24
CA GLY A 76 1.77 -21.47 7.10
C GLY A 76 3.26 -21.83 7.00
N ILE A 77 3.98 -21.80 8.12
CA ILE A 77 5.40 -22.21 8.18
C ILE A 77 5.57 -23.68 7.81
N ALA A 78 4.76 -24.57 8.39
CA ALA A 78 4.83 -26.00 8.11
C ALA A 78 4.52 -26.29 6.62
N ARG A 79 3.50 -25.64 6.07
CA ARG A 79 3.14 -25.73 4.64
C ARG A 79 4.28 -25.26 3.73
N ALA A 80 4.85 -24.09 4.01
CA ALA A 80 5.97 -23.54 3.24
C ALA A 80 7.19 -24.46 3.29
N LEU A 81 7.52 -24.99 4.48
CA LEU A 81 8.62 -25.94 4.64
C LEU A 81 8.39 -27.22 3.81
N TYR A 82 7.21 -27.80 3.90
CA TYR A 82 6.85 -28.99 3.11
C TYR A 82 6.96 -28.73 1.61
N THR A 83 6.38 -27.63 1.12
CA THR A 83 6.40 -27.28 -0.31
C THR A 83 7.82 -27.05 -0.81
N ASN A 84 8.65 -26.35 -0.04
CA ASN A 84 10.03 -26.04 -0.41
C ASN A 84 10.92 -27.29 -0.39
N LEU A 85 10.73 -28.19 0.58
CA LEU A 85 11.43 -29.47 0.62
C LEU A 85 11.02 -30.38 -0.53
N ALA A 86 9.72 -30.46 -0.84
CA ALA A 86 9.20 -31.30 -1.90
C ALA A 86 9.62 -30.81 -3.31
N SER A 87 9.79 -29.48 -3.48
CA SER A 87 10.20 -28.90 -4.77
C SER A 87 11.71 -28.75 -4.93
N GLY A 88 12.49 -28.86 -3.86
CA GLY A 88 13.93 -28.59 -3.87
C GLY A 88 14.29 -27.11 -4.04
N GLU A 89 13.30 -26.21 -4.08
CA GLU A 89 13.44 -24.78 -4.30
C GLU A 89 12.60 -23.99 -3.29
N VAL A 90 13.00 -22.74 -3.02
CA VAL A 90 12.20 -21.83 -2.19
C VAL A 90 11.05 -21.25 -3.03
N ARG A 91 9.92 -21.93 -3.04
CA ARG A 91 8.71 -21.56 -3.80
C ARG A 91 7.68 -20.81 -2.97
N GLN A 92 7.65 -21.03 -1.66
CA GLN A 92 6.64 -20.44 -0.78
C GLN A 92 7.27 -19.83 0.46
N GLY A 93 6.85 -18.60 0.80
CA GLY A 93 7.15 -17.95 2.07
C GLY A 93 6.17 -18.37 3.17
N GLY A 94 6.66 -18.48 4.41
CA GLY A 94 5.84 -18.78 5.58
C GLY A 94 5.67 -17.58 6.52
N SER A 95 5.99 -16.36 6.08
CA SER A 95 5.82 -15.14 6.87
C SER A 95 4.42 -14.59 6.72
N THR A 96 3.80 -14.16 7.83
CA THR A 96 2.48 -13.53 7.86
C THR A 96 2.55 -12.05 7.43
N LEU A 97 1.39 -11.45 7.13
CA LEU A 97 1.27 -10.01 6.88
C LEU A 97 1.74 -9.18 8.08
N THR A 98 1.42 -9.62 9.30
CA THR A 98 1.88 -8.96 10.53
C THR A 98 3.40 -8.98 10.65
N GLN A 99 4.05 -10.10 10.33
CA GLN A 99 5.52 -10.19 10.30
C GLN A 99 6.15 -9.30 9.22
N GLN A 100 5.53 -9.23 8.04
CA GLN A 100 5.99 -8.35 6.97
C GLN A 100 5.86 -6.87 7.37
N LEU A 101 4.77 -6.48 8.03
CA LEU A 101 4.55 -5.14 8.53
C LEU A 101 5.63 -4.75 9.55
N VAL A 102 5.87 -5.60 10.55
CA VAL A 102 6.92 -5.40 11.55
C VAL A 102 8.29 -5.24 10.89
N LYS A 103 8.62 -6.09 9.93
CA LYS A 103 9.88 -6.01 9.20
C LYS A 103 10.04 -4.66 8.50
N ASN A 104 8.99 -4.16 7.86
CA ASN A 104 9.05 -2.90 7.11
C ASN A 104 9.18 -1.67 8.01
N PHE A 105 8.52 -1.67 9.19
CA PHE A 105 8.53 -0.54 10.11
C PHE A 105 9.76 -0.47 11.02
N TYR A 106 10.21 -1.60 11.53
CA TYR A 106 11.09 -1.62 12.72
C TYR A 106 12.43 -2.29 12.48
N LEU A 107 12.61 -3.01 11.38
CA LEU A 107 13.78 -3.86 11.22
C LEU A 107 14.65 -3.44 10.03
N THR A 108 15.94 -3.62 10.20
CA THR A 108 16.93 -3.40 9.15
C THR A 108 16.87 -4.51 8.09
N SER A 109 17.47 -4.25 6.92
CA SER A 109 17.54 -5.21 5.81
C SER A 109 18.47 -6.40 6.07
N GLU A 110 19.20 -6.45 7.20
CA GLU A 110 20.08 -7.58 7.55
C GLU A 110 19.30 -8.89 7.69
N ARG A 111 19.83 -9.93 7.06
CA ARG A 111 19.24 -11.27 7.12
C ARG A 111 19.93 -12.10 8.19
N SER A 112 19.41 -12.07 9.42
CA SER A 112 19.90 -12.88 10.53
C SER A 112 18.77 -13.67 11.19
N LEU A 113 19.09 -14.80 11.82
CA LEU A 113 18.10 -15.57 12.58
C LEU A 113 17.60 -14.80 13.81
N SER A 114 18.47 -14.01 14.46
CA SER A 114 18.11 -13.15 15.58
C SER A 114 17.07 -12.11 15.16
N ARG A 115 17.28 -11.44 14.00
CA ARG A 115 16.30 -10.52 13.44
C ARG A 115 14.97 -11.22 13.17
N LYS A 116 14.99 -12.44 12.62
CA LYS A 116 13.75 -13.19 12.35
C LYS A 116 13.01 -13.59 13.62
N ALA A 117 13.74 -13.91 14.70
CA ALA A 117 13.15 -14.15 16.01
C ALA A 117 12.51 -12.88 16.59
N THR A 118 13.21 -11.73 16.51
CA THR A 118 12.66 -10.43 16.92
C THR A 118 11.41 -10.07 16.12
N GLU A 119 11.42 -10.24 14.81
CA GLU A 119 10.26 -10.03 13.94
C GLU A 119 9.05 -10.88 14.40
N ALA A 120 9.29 -12.14 14.74
CA ALA A 120 8.23 -13.04 15.20
C ALA A 120 7.62 -12.58 16.53
N VAL A 121 8.48 -12.24 17.52
CA VAL A 121 8.02 -11.75 18.82
C VAL A 121 7.25 -10.43 18.68
N MET A 122 7.76 -9.49 17.89
CA MET A 122 7.08 -8.22 17.64
C MET A 122 5.76 -8.40 16.91
N ALA A 123 5.67 -9.34 15.97
CA ALA A 123 4.43 -9.65 15.26
C ALA A 123 3.35 -10.18 16.21
N VAL A 124 3.71 -11.04 17.16
CA VAL A 124 2.78 -11.52 18.19
C VAL A 124 2.35 -10.36 19.11
N LEU A 125 3.28 -9.52 19.56
CA LEU A 125 2.94 -8.37 20.40
C LEU A 125 2.01 -7.38 19.68
N LEU A 126 2.27 -7.11 18.40
CA LEU A 126 1.43 -6.24 17.58
C LEU A 126 0.00 -6.80 17.48
N ASP A 127 -0.12 -8.08 17.19
CA ASP A 127 -1.39 -8.78 17.01
C ASP A 127 -2.20 -8.92 18.33
N LEU A 128 -1.52 -8.90 19.49
CA LEU A 128 -2.16 -8.88 20.81
C LEU A 128 -2.68 -7.49 21.23
N HIS A 129 -2.14 -6.41 20.64
CA HIS A 129 -2.45 -5.04 21.04
C HIS A 129 -3.34 -4.29 20.05
N TYR A 130 -3.42 -4.74 18.80
CA TYR A 130 -4.16 -4.08 17.73
C TYR A 130 -5.14 -5.06 17.08
N GLU A 131 -6.25 -4.54 16.61
CA GLU A 131 -7.22 -5.32 15.86
C GLU A 131 -6.64 -5.72 14.48
N LYS A 132 -7.04 -6.89 13.99
CA LYS A 132 -6.62 -7.38 12.67
C LYS A 132 -6.90 -6.40 11.53
N VAL A 133 -7.98 -5.66 11.66
CA VAL A 133 -8.40 -4.62 10.69
C VAL A 133 -7.40 -3.49 10.65
N ASP A 134 -6.92 -3.02 11.81
CA ASP A 134 -5.93 -1.94 11.91
C ASP A 134 -4.56 -2.39 11.37
N ILE A 135 -4.16 -3.62 11.68
CA ILE A 135 -2.92 -4.22 11.16
C ILE A 135 -2.97 -4.32 9.62
N LEU A 136 -4.10 -4.74 9.06
CA LEU A 136 -4.29 -4.85 7.61
C LEU A 136 -4.27 -3.47 6.94
N GLU A 137 -4.94 -2.47 7.54
CA GLU A 137 -4.92 -1.08 7.05
C GLU A 137 -3.50 -0.52 7.08
N ALA A 138 -2.77 -0.72 8.17
CA ALA A 138 -1.37 -0.32 8.28
C ALA A 138 -0.48 -1.01 7.24
N TYR A 139 -0.67 -2.30 7.01
CA TYR A 139 0.06 -3.04 5.97
C TYR A 139 -0.18 -2.46 4.57
N LEU A 140 -1.44 -2.22 4.20
CA LEU A 140 -1.80 -1.66 2.91
C LEU A 140 -1.22 -0.27 2.65
N ASN A 141 -0.99 0.50 3.71
CA ASN A 141 -0.37 1.82 3.63
C ASN A 141 1.16 1.79 3.66
N GLU A 142 1.77 0.68 4.11
CA GLU A 142 3.21 0.58 4.32
C GLU A 142 3.93 -0.31 3.30
N VAL A 143 3.24 -1.27 2.70
CA VAL A 143 3.87 -2.26 1.81
C VAL A 143 4.65 -1.56 0.68
N TYR A 144 5.92 -1.99 0.50
CA TYR A 144 6.75 -1.51 -0.60
C TYR A 144 6.31 -2.18 -1.91
N LEU A 145 5.95 -1.36 -2.88
CA LEU A 145 5.41 -1.81 -4.17
C LEU A 145 6.24 -1.37 -5.37
N GLY A 146 7.39 -0.74 -5.14
CA GLY A 146 8.29 -0.40 -6.23
C GLY A 146 9.05 0.89 -6.03
N GLN A 147 9.68 1.37 -7.12
CA GLN A 147 10.55 2.53 -7.11
C GLN A 147 10.21 3.47 -8.25
N ALA A 148 10.02 4.74 -7.94
CA ALA A 148 9.82 5.83 -8.90
C ALA A 148 11.09 6.72 -8.93
N GLY A 149 12.06 6.37 -9.76
CA GLY A 149 13.35 7.02 -9.76
C GLY A 149 14.08 6.85 -8.43
N LYS A 150 14.26 7.94 -7.66
CA LYS A 150 14.86 7.92 -6.32
C LYS A 150 13.86 7.80 -5.17
N ARG A 151 12.55 7.73 -5.47
CA ARG A 151 11.49 7.66 -4.47
C ARG A 151 10.89 6.26 -4.43
N ALA A 152 10.76 5.70 -3.23
CA ALA A 152 10.08 4.44 -3.03
C ALA A 152 8.55 4.63 -3.12
N VAL A 153 7.87 3.67 -3.74
CA VAL A 153 6.41 3.61 -3.81
C VAL A 153 5.92 2.73 -2.69
N HIS A 154 5.40 3.36 -1.64
CA HIS A 154 4.83 2.67 -0.48
C HIS A 154 3.32 2.83 -0.44
N GLY A 155 2.64 1.73 -0.09
CA GLY A 155 1.20 1.65 0.05
C GLY A 155 0.44 1.57 -1.26
N VAL A 156 -0.71 0.89 -1.18
CA VAL A 156 -1.57 0.62 -2.34
C VAL A 156 -2.19 1.89 -2.92
N GLY A 157 -2.42 2.91 -2.10
CA GLY A 157 -2.97 4.19 -2.56
C GLY A 157 -2.04 4.93 -3.52
N LEU A 158 -0.76 5.06 -3.15
CA LEU A 158 0.25 5.67 -4.02
C LEU A 158 0.54 4.78 -5.23
N ALA A 159 0.62 3.46 -5.04
CA ALA A 159 0.87 2.52 -6.13
C ALA A 159 -0.21 2.61 -7.23
N SER A 160 -1.49 2.71 -6.83
CA SER A 160 -2.60 2.90 -7.78
C SER A 160 -2.41 4.14 -8.66
N LEU A 161 -2.09 5.27 -8.05
CA LEU A 161 -1.83 6.51 -8.78
C LEU A 161 -0.57 6.42 -9.65
N TYR A 162 0.49 5.80 -9.15
CA TYR A 162 1.76 5.71 -9.85
C TYR A 162 1.69 4.78 -11.06
N TYR A 163 1.12 3.58 -10.91
CA TYR A 163 1.11 2.58 -11.98
C TYR A 163 -0.06 2.74 -12.95
N PHE A 164 -1.22 3.22 -12.47
CA PHE A 164 -2.45 3.24 -13.25
C PHE A 164 -3.04 4.63 -13.45
N GLY A 165 -2.55 5.65 -12.72
CA GLY A 165 -3.02 7.03 -12.85
C GLY A 165 -4.42 7.29 -12.29
N VAL A 166 -5.00 6.33 -11.54
CA VAL A 166 -6.35 6.42 -10.97
C VAL A 166 -6.34 6.18 -9.47
N PRO A 167 -7.31 6.75 -8.72
CA PRO A 167 -7.49 6.44 -7.30
C PRO A 167 -7.77 4.95 -7.07
N LEU A 168 -7.35 4.41 -5.93
CA LEU A 168 -7.46 3.00 -5.58
C LEU A 168 -8.88 2.41 -5.78
N ARG A 169 -9.92 3.19 -5.44
CA ARG A 169 -11.33 2.78 -5.58
C ARG A 169 -11.80 2.65 -7.04
N GLU A 170 -11.05 3.20 -7.98
CA GLU A 170 -11.38 3.23 -9.41
C GLU A 170 -10.61 2.16 -10.21
N LEU A 171 -9.80 1.34 -9.54
CA LEU A 171 -9.11 0.21 -10.17
C LEU A 171 -10.14 -0.79 -10.74
N ASN A 172 -9.88 -1.22 -11.95
CA ASN A 172 -10.62 -2.33 -12.56
C ASN A 172 -10.02 -3.69 -12.15
N THR A 173 -10.71 -4.79 -12.51
CA THR A 173 -10.29 -6.16 -12.13
C THR A 173 -8.91 -6.55 -12.69
N GLU A 174 -8.51 -5.98 -13.83
CA GLU A 174 -7.22 -6.28 -14.47
C GLU A 174 -6.05 -5.54 -13.80
N GLN A 175 -6.36 -4.47 -13.06
CA GLN A 175 -5.40 -3.64 -12.34
C GLN A 175 -5.21 -4.08 -10.87
N ILE A 176 -6.10 -4.93 -10.39
CA ILE A 176 -6.06 -5.54 -9.05
C ILE A 176 -5.20 -6.79 -9.05
#